data_981313e990ca36b32b3ea9176b854bd4
#
_entry.id   981313e990ca36b32b3ea9176b854bd4
#
_cell.length_a   1.000
_cell.length_b   1.000
_cell.length_c   1.000
_cell.angle_alpha   90.00
_cell.angle_beta   90.00
_cell.angle_gamma   90.00
#
_symmetry.space_group_name_H-M   'P 1'
#
loop_
_entity.id
_entity.type
_entity.pdbx_description
1 polymer ?
#
loop_
_entity_poly.entity_id
_entity_poly.type
_entity_poly.pdbx_seq_one_letter_code
_entity_poly.pdbx_strand_id
1 'polypeptide(L)'
;MKPPETLLSTAENKLIMTKHDQKYTTEELAELFDNHMGSSIDTPLRADAFKLSDDQKIALIAEKFKNIMEILGLDLTDDSLSGTPLRVAKMYVSEAFAGLNPKNKPEMKLFDNKYQYKNMLIEKNITVHSHCEHHFV
;
A
#
# COMPACT_ATOMS: atom_id res chain seq x y z
N MET A 1 -36.04 3.86 -23.24
CA MET A 1 -34.67 3.51 -23.66
C MET A 1 -33.96 2.96 -22.45
N LYS A 2 -33.68 1.64 -22.41
CA LYS A 2 -32.91 1.02 -21.34
C LYS A 2 -31.43 1.29 -21.58
N PRO A 3 -30.60 1.56 -20.53
CA PRO A 3 -29.16 1.61 -20.70
C PRO A 3 -28.60 0.20 -20.93
N PRO A 4 -27.47 0.06 -21.66
CA PRO A 4 -26.88 -1.23 -21.94
C PRO A 4 -26.25 -1.84 -20.67
N GLU A 5 -26.57 -3.07 -20.39
CA GLU A 5 -25.86 -3.92 -19.44
C GLU A 5 -24.46 -4.22 -19.98
N THR A 6 -23.45 -3.62 -19.37
CA THR A 6 -22.07 -3.98 -19.63
C THR A 6 -21.72 -5.16 -18.76
N LEU A 7 -21.73 -6.34 -19.34
CA LEU A 7 -21.20 -7.57 -18.77
C LEU A 7 -19.71 -7.42 -18.53
N LEU A 8 -19.34 -7.20 -17.30
CA LEU A 8 -17.96 -7.39 -16.84
C LEU A 8 -17.67 -8.89 -16.82
N SER A 9 -16.72 -9.29 -17.65
CA SER A 9 -16.24 -10.67 -17.77
C SER A 9 -15.74 -11.17 -16.41
N THR A 10 -16.42 -12.16 -15.87
CA THR A 10 -16.24 -12.76 -14.54
C THR A 10 -14.99 -13.66 -14.41
N ALA A 11 -14.18 -13.79 -15.44
CA ALA A 11 -13.08 -14.76 -15.44
C ALA A 11 -11.74 -14.18 -14.92
N GLU A 12 -11.47 -12.89 -15.10
CA GLU A 12 -10.19 -12.29 -14.72
C GLU A 12 -10.15 -11.75 -13.28
N ASN A 13 -11.31 -11.46 -12.67
CA ASN A 13 -11.38 -11.03 -11.27
C ASN A 13 -11.21 -12.17 -10.25
N LYS A 14 -11.14 -13.41 -10.69
CA LYS A 14 -11.07 -14.59 -9.79
C LYS A 14 -9.69 -14.84 -9.19
N LEU A 15 -8.66 -14.07 -9.59
CA LEU A 15 -7.27 -14.35 -9.20
C LEU A 15 -6.77 -13.57 -7.98
N ILE A 16 -7.59 -12.67 -7.40
CA ILE A 16 -7.16 -11.82 -6.26
C ILE A 16 -7.99 -12.07 -4.99
N MET A 17 -9.08 -12.83 -5.06
CA MET A 17 -9.85 -13.16 -3.87
C MET A 17 -9.30 -14.42 -3.20
N THR A 18 -8.46 -14.25 -2.19
CA THR A 18 -7.99 -15.33 -1.33
C THR A 18 -9.07 -15.69 -0.30
N LYS A 19 -9.00 -16.90 0.24
CA LYS A 19 -9.96 -17.57 1.16
C LYS A 19 -10.39 -16.79 2.42
N HIS A 20 -10.13 -15.48 2.51
CA HIS A 20 -10.55 -14.63 3.62
C HIS A 20 -11.88 -13.88 3.37
N ASP A 21 -12.48 -13.98 2.18
CA ASP A 21 -13.57 -13.08 1.78
C ASP A 21 -14.96 -13.52 2.15
N GLN A 22 -15.16 -14.44 3.12
CA GLN A 22 -16.50 -14.95 3.37
C GLN A 22 -16.86 -15.22 4.82
N LYS A 23 -16.49 -14.40 5.78
CA LYS A 23 -16.85 -14.76 7.15
C LYS A 23 -17.35 -13.66 8.10
N TYR A 24 -17.33 -12.41 7.74
CA TYR A 24 -17.67 -11.37 8.70
C TYR A 24 -18.78 -10.47 8.20
N THR A 25 -19.76 -10.18 9.08
CA THR A 25 -20.75 -9.13 8.87
C THR A 25 -20.09 -7.75 8.98
N THR A 26 -20.79 -6.70 8.56
CA THR A 26 -20.28 -5.32 8.65
C THR A 26 -20.01 -4.93 10.11
N GLU A 27 -20.82 -5.41 11.04
CA GLU A 27 -20.66 -5.19 12.48
C GLU A 27 -19.44 -5.94 13.03
N GLU A 28 -19.23 -7.20 12.66
CA GLU A 28 -18.06 -7.98 13.07
C GLU A 28 -16.76 -7.40 12.52
N LEU A 29 -16.79 -6.84 11.31
CA LEU A 29 -15.65 -6.12 10.75
C LEU A 29 -15.32 -4.85 11.54
N ALA A 30 -16.33 -4.09 11.96
CA ALA A 30 -16.13 -2.88 12.76
C ALA A 30 -15.51 -3.21 14.13
N GLU A 31 -15.96 -4.27 14.81
CA GLU A 31 -15.39 -4.72 16.08
C GLU A 31 -13.94 -5.24 15.93
N LEU A 32 -13.62 -5.87 14.79
CA LEU A 32 -12.27 -6.34 14.51
C LEU A 32 -11.26 -5.19 14.35
N PHE A 33 -11.70 -4.05 13.82
CA PHE A 33 -10.82 -2.89 13.63
C PHE A 33 -10.46 -2.19 14.94
N ASP A 34 -11.36 -2.15 15.92
CA ASP A 34 -11.12 -1.43 17.19
C ASP A 34 -10.29 -2.25 18.21
N ASN A 35 -10.21 -3.57 18.05
CA ASN A 35 -9.49 -4.46 18.94
C ASN A 35 -8.18 -5.03 18.33
N HIS A 36 -7.67 -4.40 17.29
CA HIS A 36 -6.45 -4.86 16.64
C HIS A 36 -5.22 -4.68 17.54
N MET A 37 -4.67 -5.80 18.00
CA MET A 37 -3.35 -5.82 18.62
C MET A 37 -2.33 -6.25 17.58
N GLY A 38 -1.38 -5.36 17.27
CA GLY A 38 -0.25 -5.70 16.41
C GLY A 38 0.50 -6.92 16.97
N SER A 39 0.45 -8.02 16.25
CA SER A 39 1.08 -9.28 16.67
C SER A 39 2.49 -9.46 16.11
N SER A 40 2.96 -8.55 15.26
CA SER A 40 4.25 -8.64 14.58
C SER A 40 4.95 -7.28 14.55
N ILE A 41 6.28 -7.31 14.65
CA ILE A 41 7.13 -6.12 14.43
C ILE A 41 7.17 -5.75 12.95
N ASP A 42 7.01 -6.72 12.08
CA ASP A 42 7.04 -6.53 10.62
C ASP A 42 5.63 -6.53 10.07
N THR A 43 5.38 -5.67 9.09
CA THR A 43 4.14 -5.67 8.30
C THR A 43 3.94 -7.04 7.64
N PRO A 44 2.80 -7.73 7.84
CA PRO A 44 2.58 -9.05 7.27
C PRO A 44 2.47 -8.96 5.74
N LEU A 45 3.31 -9.72 5.05
CA LEU A 45 3.33 -9.76 3.59
C LEU A 45 2.95 -11.15 3.08
N ARG A 46 2.29 -11.18 1.93
CA ARG A 46 2.01 -12.44 1.21
C ARG A 46 3.32 -13.01 0.65
N ALA A 47 3.39 -14.33 0.50
CA ALA A 47 4.56 -15.01 -0.06
C ALA A 47 4.92 -14.55 -1.49
N ASP A 48 3.94 -14.06 -2.26
CA ASP A 48 4.09 -13.57 -3.63
C ASP A 48 4.11 -12.04 -3.75
N ALA A 49 4.31 -11.31 -2.64
CA ALA A 49 4.23 -9.85 -2.57
C ALA A 49 5.14 -9.12 -3.60
N PHE A 50 6.23 -9.76 -4.01
CA PHE A 50 7.22 -9.20 -4.95
C PHE A 50 7.18 -9.84 -6.34
N LYS A 51 6.12 -10.59 -6.66
CA LYS A 51 5.95 -11.20 -7.99
C LYS A 51 5.68 -10.15 -9.07
N LEU A 52 4.96 -9.09 -8.74
CA LEU A 52 4.70 -7.97 -9.64
C LEU A 52 5.84 -6.96 -9.58
N SER A 53 6.23 -6.42 -10.74
CA SER A 53 7.11 -5.25 -10.79
C SER A 53 6.39 -3.99 -10.25
N ASP A 54 7.17 -2.97 -9.89
CA ASP A 54 6.60 -1.72 -9.39
C ASP A 54 5.73 -1.04 -10.45
N ASP A 55 6.10 -1.08 -11.73
CA ASP A 55 5.27 -0.56 -12.83
C ASP A 55 3.94 -1.29 -12.94
N GLN A 56 3.95 -2.61 -12.79
CA GLN A 56 2.71 -3.41 -12.80
C GLN A 56 1.83 -3.08 -11.60
N LYS A 57 2.41 -2.92 -10.40
CA LYS A 57 1.68 -2.47 -9.21
C LYS A 57 1.07 -1.11 -9.41
N ILE A 58 1.85 -0.14 -9.94
CA ILE A 58 1.38 1.22 -10.23
C ILE A 58 0.20 1.19 -11.19
N ALA A 59 0.28 0.45 -12.29
CA ALA A 59 -0.80 0.37 -13.27
C ALA A 59 -2.09 -0.20 -12.64
N LEU A 60 -1.97 -1.29 -11.88
CA LEU A 60 -3.12 -1.94 -11.23
C LEU A 60 -3.74 -1.04 -10.15
N ILE A 61 -2.92 -0.40 -9.32
CA ILE A 61 -3.39 0.52 -8.27
C ILE A 61 -4.07 1.74 -8.91
N ALA A 62 -3.51 2.31 -9.97
CA ALA A 62 -4.10 3.45 -10.67
C ALA A 62 -5.50 3.13 -11.20
N GLU A 63 -5.69 1.94 -11.78
CA GLU A 63 -7.01 1.48 -12.24
C GLU A 63 -8.02 1.40 -11.07
N LYS A 64 -7.62 0.80 -9.95
CA LYS A 64 -8.51 0.67 -8.79
C LYS A 64 -8.80 2.03 -8.14
N PHE A 65 -7.81 2.89 -8.06
CA PHE A 65 -7.99 4.23 -7.51
C PHE A 65 -8.89 5.10 -8.38
N LYS A 66 -8.81 4.96 -9.71
CA LYS A 66 -9.77 5.56 -10.64
C LYS A 66 -11.21 5.16 -10.28
N ASN A 67 -11.45 3.86 -10.07
CA ASN A 67 -12.77 3.36 -9.70
C ASN A 67 -13.25 3.94 -8.35
N ILE A 68 -12.36 4.07 -7.37
CA ILE A 68 -12.68 4.73 -6.09
C ILE A 68 -13.13 6.17 -6.31
N MET A 69 -12.41 6.94 -7.13
CA MET A 69 -12.76 8.33 -7.43
C MET A 69 -14.11 8.45 -8.13
N GLU A 70 -14.41 7.53 -9.07
CA GLU A 70 -15.70 7.48 -9.76
C GLU A 70 -16.85 7.16 -8.78
N ILE A 71 -16.66 6.22 -7.84
CA ILE A 71 -17.63 5.88 -6.79
C ILE A 71 -17.90 7.08 -5.88
N LEU A 72 -16.86 7.89 -5.59
CA LEU A 72 -16.98 9.12 -4.82
C LEU A 72 -17.68 10.26 -5.58
N GLY A 73 -18.00 10.06 -6.85
CA GLY A 73 -18.68 11.05 -7.70
C GLY A 73 -17.76 12.14 -8.28
N LEU A 74 -16.45 11.90 -8.31
CA LEU A 74 -15.49 12.84 -8.86
C LEU A 74 -15.49 12.80 -10.39
N ASP A 75 -15.45 13.97 -11.02
CA ASP A 75 -15.37 14.09 -12.48
C ASP A 75 -13.91 13.98 -12.95
N LEU A 76 -13.56 12.83 -13.49
CA LEU A 76 -12.21 12.55 -14.00
C LEU A 76 -11.97 13.11 -15.41
N THR A 77 -12.95 13.78 -16.01
CA THR A 77 -12.74 14.53 -17.27
C THR A 77 -12.11 15.90 -17.01
N ASP A 78 -12.18 16.37 -15.75
CA ASP A 78 -11.48 17.57 -15.32
C ASP A 78 -9.96 17.34 -15.34
N ASP A 79 -9.22 18.28 -15.92
CA ASP A 79 -7.77 18.19 -16.13
C ASP A 79 -6.99 18.13 -14.80
N SER A 80 -7.51 18.74 -13.75
CA SER A 80 -6.91 18.71 -12.41
C SER A 80 -6.98 17.32 -11.75
N LEU A 81 -8.01 16.52 -12.11
CA LEU A 81 -8.27 15.20 -11.51
C LEU A 81 -7.85 14.04 -12.42
N SER A 82 -7.82 14.23 -13.73
CA SER A 82 -7.56 13.16 -14.71
C SER A 82 -6.26 12.37 -14.45
N GLY A 83 -5.21 13.02 -13.97
CA GLY A 83 -3.93 12.39 -13.63
C GLY A 83 -3.82 11.87 -12.19
N THR A 84 -4.82 12.10 -11.34
CA THR A 84 -4.75 11.75 -9.91
C THR A 84 -4.61 10.26 -9.65
N PRO A 85 -5.31 9.34 -10.34
CA PRO A 85 -5.13 7.91 -10.13
C PRO A 85 -3.68 7.46 -10.26
N LEU A 86 -2.99 7.93 -11.30
CA LEU A 86 -1.60 7.58 -11.53
C LEU A 86 -0.66 8.21 -10.49
N ARG A 87 -0.92 9.47 -10.08
CA ARG A 87 -0.12 10.15 -9.05
C ARG A 87 -0.21 9.42 -7.72
N VAL A 88 -1.42 9.05 -7.30
CA VAL A 88 -1.64 8.30 -6.05
C VAL A 88 -0.98 6.92 -6.12
N ALA A 89 -1.12 6.20 -7.22
CA ALA A 89 -0.49 4.90 -7.39
C ALA A 89 1.04 4.97 -7.28
N LYS A 90 1.66 5.96 -7.93
CA LYS A 90 3.11 6.19 -7.82
C LYS A 90 3.52 6.53 -6.39
N MET A 91 2.82 7.43 -5.73
CA MET A 91 3.07 7.79 -4.34
C MET A 91 3.03 6.54 -3.44
N TYR A 92 2.01 5.70 -3.55
CA TYR A 92 1.91 4.49 -2.73
C TYR A 92 3.06 3.51 -2.97
N VAL A 93 3.39 3.21 -4.22
CA VAL A 93 4.43 2.20 -4.52
C VAL A 93 5.83 2.73 -4.26
N SER A 94 6.11 3.99 -4.67
CA SER A 94 7.47 4.53 -4.69
C SER A 94 7.85 5.34 -3.45
N GLU A 95 6.88 5.74 -2.62
CA GLU A 95 7.10 6.59 -1.46
C GLU A 95 6.49 5.96 -0.20
N ALA A 96 5.16 5.98 -0.04
CA ALA A 96 4.48 5.62 1.20
C ALA A 96 4.78 4.17 1.64
N PHE A 97 4.75 3.22 0.71
CA PHE A 97 4.99 1.79 0.97
C PHE A 97 6.29 1.27 0.34
N ALA A 98 7.17 2.14 -0.08
CA ALA A 98 8.48 1.74 -0.64
C ALA A 98 9.30 0.87 0.33
N GLY A 99 9.15 1.11 1.63
CA GLY A 99 9.83 0.35 2.68
C GLY A 99 9.42 -1.12 2.78
N LEU A 100 8.27 -1.51 2.20
CA LEU A 100 7.86 -2.92 2.13
C LEU A 100 8.80 -3.75 1.23
N ASN A 101 9.47 -3.12 0.27
CA ASN A 101 10.39 -3.81 -0.61
C ASN A 101 11.77 -3.95 0.06
N PRO A 102 12.25 -5.18 0.37
CA PRO A 102 13.54 -5.38 1.02
C PRO A 102 14.73 -4.79 0.25
N LYS A 103 14.60 -4.61 -1.08
CA LYS A 103 15.64 -3.97 -1.91
C LYS A 103 15.86 -2.50 -1.59
N ASN A 104 14.84 -1.84 -1.01
CA ASN A 104 14.90 -0.44 -0.63
C ASN A 104 15.45 -0.24 0.79
N LYS A 105 15.77 -1.32 1.49
CA LYS A 105 16.35 -1.24 2.84
C LYS A 105 17.73 -0.58 2.76
N PRO A 106 17.97 0.50 3.54
CA PRO A 106 19.28 1.12 3.58
C PRO A 106 20.37 0.15 4.02
N GLU A 107 21.48 0.16 3.32
CA GLU A 107 22.65 -0.62 3.73
C GLU A 107 23.32 0.02 4.95
N MET A 108 23.57 -0.80 5.96
CA MET A 108 24.33 -0.39 7.13
C MET A 108 25.82 -0.46 6.82
N LYS A 109 26.50 0.69 6.88
CA LYS A 109 27.96 0.76 6.74
C LYS A 109 28.62 0.71 8.11
N LEU A 110 29.53 -0.24 8.29
CA LEU A 110 30.35 -0.35 9.48
C LEU A 110 31.73 0.26 9.21
N PHE A 111 32.25 0.94 10.20
CA PHE A 111 33.60 1.49 10.18
C PHE A 111 34.41 0.90 11.30
N ASP A 112 35.68 0.58 11.02
CA ASP A 112 36.61 0.16 12.04
C ASP A 112 36.86 1.29 13.04
N ASN A 113 36.73 1.01 14.32
CA ASN A 113 37.02 1.96 15.37
C ASN A 113 38.56 2.11 15.59
N LYS A 114 39.27 2.60 14.59
CA LYS A 114 40.74 2.73 14.60
C LYS A 114 41.26 3.64 15.71
N TYR A 115 40.46 4.60 16.14
CA TYR A 115 40.81 5.53 17.23
C TYR A 115 40.36 5.03 18.60
N GLN A 116 39.80 3.84 18.71
CA GLN A 116 39.36 3.21 19.96
C GLN A 116 38.44 4.12 20.79
N TYR A 117 37.52 4.83 20.16
CA TYR A 117 36.48 5.57 20.87
C TYR A 117 35.69 4.65 21.78
N LYS A 118 35.61 5.03 23.07
CA LYS A 118 34.85 4.26 24.09
C LYS A 118 33.51 4.91 24.43
N ASN A 119 33.23 6.07 23.87
CA ASN A 119 32.00 6.81 24.16
C ASN A 119 30.86 6.35 23.24
N MET A 120 29.65 6.45 23.76
CA MET A 120 28.44 6.19 22.98
C MET A 120 28.25 7.29 21.93
N LEU A 121 28.04 6.91 20.68
CA LEU A 121 27.57 7.81 19.62
C LEU A 121 26.05 7.99 19.76
N ILE A 122 25.60 9.22 19.86
CA ILE A 122 24.17 9.55 19.99
C ILE A 122 23.77 10.43 18.82
N GLU A 123 22.89 9.93 17.97
CA GLU A 123 22.17 10.73 16.97
C GLU A 123 20.84 11.21 17.54
N LYS A 124 20.53 12.51 17.31
CA LYS A 124 19.31 13.15 17.81
C LYS A 124 18.56 13.81 16.67
N ASN A 125 17.28 14.07 16.88
CA ASN A 125 16.40 14.76 15.94
C ASN A 125 16.28 14.04 14.59
N ILE A 126 16.25 12.70 14.61
CA ILE A 126 16.02 11.90 13.41
C ILE A 126 14.55 12.04 13.03
N THR A 127 14.28 12.60 11.85
CA THR A 127 12.94 12.68 11.31
C THR A 127 12.55 11.32 10.73
N VAL A 128 11.45 10.76 11.19
CA VAL A 128 10.90 9.51 10.67
C VAL A 128 9.51 9.79 10.09
N HIS A 129 9.30 9.37 8.86
CA HIS A 129 7.99 9.34 8.22
C HIS A 129 7.50 7.90 8.18
N SER A 130 6.30 7.66 8.66
CA SER A 130 5.71 6.34 8.69
C SER A 130 4.27 6.43 8.19
N HIS A 131 3.85 5.45 7.40
CA HIS A 131 2.48 5.31 6.92
C HIS A 131 1.87 4.10 7.60
N CYS A 132 0.65 4.28 8.09
CA CYS A 132 -0.08 3.21 8.76
C CYS A 132 -0.69 2.27 7.70
N GLU A 133 -0.34 1.00 7.75
CA GLU A 133 -0.90 -0.01 6.85
C GLU A 133 -2.38 -0.30 7.09
N HIS A 134 -2.92 0.03 8.28
CA HIS A 134 -4.33 -0.18 8.61
C HIS A 134 -5.23 0.89 7.98
N HIS A 135 -4.80 2.15 7.98
CA HIS A 135 -5.58 3.28 7.46
C HIS A 135 -5.10 3.79 6.10
N PHE A 136 -3.95 3.31 5.62
CA PHE A 136 -3.30 3.72 4.36
C PHE A 136 -2.89 5.20 4.30
N VAL A 137 -2.65 5.83 5.45
CA VAL A 137 -2.26 7.24 5.59
C VAL A 137 -1.11 7.42 6.58
#